data_e2cd2245b690e34d93e00a8d793fa945
#
_entry.id   e2cd2245b690e34d93e00a8d793fa945
#
_cell.length_a   1.000
_cell.length_b   1.000
_cell.length_c   1.000
_cell.angle_alpha   90.00
_cell.angle_beta   90.00
_cell.angle_gamma   90.00
#
_symmetry.space_group_name_H-M   'P 1'
#
loop_
_entity.id
_entity.type
_entity.pdbx_description
1 polymer ?
#
loop_
_entity_poly.entity_id
_entity_poly.type
_entity_poly.pdbx_seq_one_letter_code
_entity_poly.pdbx_strand_id
1 'polypeptide(L)'
;GASVYSASKFAVSGFSEALAQEVAGFGIKVTAVQAGAFQTDFLDPSSAHFADQGIEDYSAFSEKIVAASNANNHQQKGDPDKLAQALLTLSKDAEAPPRFLAGSDAINMANSRLATLGAELQSWENLSRSTDNG
;
A
#
# COMPACT_ATOMS: atom_id res chain seq x y z
N GLY A 1 -2.85 14.46 -7.37
CA GLY A 1 -3.28 13.13 -6.95
C GLY A 1 -2.11 12.25 -6.55
N ALA A 2 -2.40 11.07 -6.02
CA ALA A 2 -1.40 10.15 -5.49
C ALA A 2 -0.87 9.11 -6.52
N SER A 3 -1.15 9.29 -7.80
CA SER A 3 -0.84 8.27 -8.83
C SER A 3 0.64 7.90 -8.91
N VAL A 4 1.53 8.91 -8.94
CA VAL A 4 2.98 8.69 -9.00
C VAL A 4 3.50 8.03 -7.72
N TYR A 5 3.04 8.50 -6.57
CA TYR A 5 3.34 7.87 -5.27
C TYR A 5 2.85 6.41 -5.24
N SER A 6 1.61 6.17 -5.64
CA SER A 6 1.05 4.81 -5.71
C SER A 6 1.87 3.92 -6.65
N ALA A 7 2.23 4.43 -7.83
CA ALA A 7 3.06 3.68 -8.78
C ALA A 7 4.40 3.28 -8.16
N SER A 8 5.07 4.19 -7.44
CA SER A 8 6.34 3.89 -6.74
C SER A 8 6.18 2.81 -5.67
N LYS A 9 5.08 2.84 -4.91
CA LYS A 9 4.80 1.83 -3.86
C LYS A 9 4.41 0.48 -4.44
N PHE A 10 3.65 0.45 -5.55
CA PHE A 10 3.39 -0.79 -6.27
C PHE A 10 4.66 -1.40 -6.85
N ALA A 11 5.59 -0.56 -7.36
CA ALA A 11 6.89 -1.04 -7.83
C ALA A 11 7.69 -1.72 -6.69
N VAL A 12 7.70 -1.15 -5.49
CA VAL A 12 8.35 -1.78 -4.31
C VAL A 12 7.67 -3.12 -3.98
N SER A 13 6.34 -3.20 -4.03
CA SER A 13 5.62 -4.44 -3.75
C SER A 13 5.96 -5.53 -4.78
N GLY A 14 5.91 -5.21 -6.07
CA GLY A 14 6.26 -6.16 -7.14
C GLY A 14 7.73 -6.60 -7.08
N PHE A 15 8.65 -5.65 -6.83
CA PHE A 15 10.06 -5.97 -6.63
C PHE A 15 10.27 -6.92 -5.45
N SER A 16 9.61 -6.66 -4.31
CA SER A 16 9.75 -7.49 -3.11
C SER A 16 9.24 -8.92 -3.34
N GLU A 17 8.15 -9.07 -4.09
CA GLU A 17 7.61 -10.39 -4.45
C GLU A 17 8.55 -11.19 -5.36
N ALA A 18 9.09 -10.55 -6.38
CA ALA A 18 10.06 -11.18 -7.28
C ALA A 18 11.34 -11.56 -6.52
N LEU A 19 11.88 -10.62 -5.74
CA LEU A 19 13.08 -10.85 -4.93
C LEU A 19 12.88 -12.01 -3.94
N ALA A 20 11.71 -12.10 -3.30
CA ALA A 20 11.43 -13.20 -2.37
C ALA A 20 11.57 -14.58 -3.04
N GLN A 21 11.14 -14.70 -4.30
CA GLN A 21 11.29 -15.93 -5.07
C GLN A 21 12.74 -16.19 -5.47
N GLU A 22 13.46 -15.16 -5.92
CA GLU A 22 14.85 -15.25 -6.35
C GLU A 22 15.81 -15.71 -5.24
N VAL A 23 15.57 -15.22 -4.00
CA VAL A 23 16.47 -15.49 -2.87
C VAL A 23 16.00 -16.63 -1.96
N ALA A 24 14.84 -17.22 -2.21
CA ALA A 24 14.28 -18.30 -1.37
C ALA A 24 15.24 -19.50 -1.26
N GLY A 25 15.93 -19.85 -2.35
CA GLY A 25 16.91 -20.94 -2.39
C GLY A 25 18.12 -20.72 -1.48
N PHE A 26 18.36 -19.48 -1.04
CA PHE A 26 19.44 -19.13 -0.11
C PHE A 26 18.96 -19.02 1.36
N GLY A 27 17.70 -19.38 1.63
CA GLY A 27 17.11 -19.25 2.96
C GLY A 27 16.85 -17.78 3.38
N ILE A 28 16.91 -16.84 2.44
CA ILE A 28 16.63 -15.41 2.69
C ILE A 28 15.14 -15.16 2.55
N LYS A 29 14.56 -14.46 3.52
CA LYS A 29 13.14 -14.08 3.51
C LYS A 29 13.01 -12.60 3.23
N VAL A 30 12.02 -12.26 2.43
CA VAL A 30 11.68 -10.88 2.08
C VAL A 30 10.23 -10.65 2.45
N THR A 31 9.99 -9.66 3.30
CA THR A 31 8.64 -9.25 3.70
C THR A 31 8.41 -7.80 3.35
N ALA A 32 7.44 -7.52 2.49
CA ALA A 32 6.96 -6.17 2.24
C ALA A 32 5.98 -5.75 3.34
N VAL A 33 6.34 -4.74 4.11
CA VAL A 33 5.44 -4.15 5.13
C VAL A 33 4.56 -3.10 4.46
N GLN A 34 3.26 -3.36 4.43
CA GLN A 34 2.24 -2.47 3.88
C GLN A 34 1.49 -1.82 5.03
N ALA A 35 1.98 -0.65 5.44
CA ALA A 35 1.42 0.10 6.57
C ALA A 35 0.18 0.89 6.16
N GLY A 36 -0.84 0.88 7.00
CA GLY A 36 -1.94 1.83 6.98
C GLY A 36 -1.49 3.22 7.46
N ALA A 37 -2.40 3.99 8.01
CA ALA A 37 -2.11 5.32 8.51
C ALA A 37 -1.55 5.27 9.94
N PHE A 38 -0.27 5.57 10.09
CA PHE A 38 0.43 5.65 11.37
C PHE A 38 0.70 7.10 11.76
N GLN A 39 0.66 7.38 13.07
CA GLN A 39 0.89 8.71 13.62
C GLN A 39 2.39 9.04 13.56
N THR A 40 2.79 9.67 12.49
CA THR A 40 4.16 10.10 12.18
C THR A 40 4.11 11.45 11.49
N ASP A 41 5.26 12.07 11.26
CA ASP A 41 5.41 13.33 10.52
C ASP A 41 5.23 13.18 9.00
N PHE A 42 4.70 12.02 8.53
CA PHE A 42 4.53 11.76 7.09
C PHE A 42 3.61 12.79 6.39
N LEU A 43 2.56 13.25 7.09
CA LEU A 43 1.64 14.27 6.60
C LEU A 43 2.00 15.68 7.09
N ASP A 44 3.05 15.82 7.87
CA ASP A 44 3.52 17.12 8.36
C ASP A 44 4.09 17.95 7.19
N PRO A 45 3.95 19.28 7.22
CA PRO A 45 4.54 20.18 6.22
C PRO A 45 6.05 20.03 6.02
N SER A 46 6.75 19.49 7.01
CA SER A 46 8.18 19.15 6.91
C SER A 46 8.47 17.99 5.96
N SER A 47 7.47 17.12 5.71
CA SER A 47 7.61 15.88 4.93
C SER A 47 6.68 15.82 3.72
N ALA A 48 5.45 16.34 3.85
CA ALA A 48 4.45 16.32 2.79
C ALA A 48 4.64 17.49 1.83
N HIS A 49 5.04 17.20 0.62
CA HIS A 49 5.16 18.19 -0.46
C HIS A 49 4.06 17.94 -1.50
N PHE A 50 3.20 18.91 -1.68
CA PHE A 50 2.19 18.91 -2.73
C PHE A 50 2.71 19.71 -3.92
N ALA A 51 2.54 19.18 -5.14
CA ALA A 51 2.92 19.89 -6.36
C ALA A 51 2.06 21.16 -6.52
N ASP A 52 2.66 22.20 -7.12
CA ASP A 52 1.93 23.40 -7.48
C ASP A 52 0.77 23.06 -8.42
N GLN A 53 -0.34 23.79 -8.26
CA GLN A 53 -1.53 23.59 -9.08
C GLN A 53 -1.29 24.19 -10.46
N GLY A 54 -0.89 23.36 -11.42
CA GLY A 54 -0.61 23.80 -12.78
C GLY A 54 -1.81 23.78 -13.73
N ILE A 55 -2.94 23.13 -13.36
CA ILE A 55 -4.11 22.95 -14.23
C ILE A 55 -5.36 23.30 -13.43
N GLU A 56 -6.07 24.33 -13.88
CA GLU A 56 -7.25 24.89 -13.21
C GLU A 56 -8.36 23.86 -12.98
N ASP A 57 -8.61 22.99 -13.95
CA ASP A 57 -9.63 21.92 -13.88
C ASP A 57 -9.43 20.96 -12.69
N TYR A 58 -8.21 20.85 -12.17
CA TYR A 58 -7.87 20.00 -11.00
C TYR A 58 -7.83 20.75 -9.67
N SER A 59 -8.04 22.06 -9.65
CA SER A 59 -7.87 22.88 -8.44
C SER A 59 -8.75 22.39 -7.30
N ALA A 60 -10.05 22.24 -7.51
CA ALA A 60 -10.99 21.80 -6.50
C ALA A 60 -10.69 20.38 -5.98
N PHE A 61 -10.18 19.49 -6.83
CA PHE A 61 -9.76 18.14 -6.45
C PHE A 61 -8.48 18.19 -5.59
N SER A 62 -7.51 18.99 -6.00
CA SER A 62 -6.23 19.15 -5.28
C SER A 62 -6.42 19.79 -3.91
N GLU A 63 -7.24 20.82 -3.82
CA GLU A 63 -7.59 21.45 -2.55
C GLU A 63 -8.22 20.49 -1.55
N LYS A 64 -9.14 19.63 -2.01
CA LYS A 64 -9.75 18.58 -1.17
C LYS A 64 -8.70 17.59 -0.64
N ILE A 65 -7.73 17.20 -1.45
CA ILE A 65 -6.67 16.28 -1.03
C ILE A 65 -5.79 16.94 0.02
N VAL A 66 -5.37 18.18 -0.20
CA VAL A 66 -4.54 18.93 0.76
C VAL A 66 -5.29 19.13 2.07
N ALA A 67 -6.55 19.54 2.01
CA ALA A 67 -7.39 19.75 3.18
C ALA A 67 -7.58 18.44 3.98
N ALA A 68 -7.84 17.32 3.29
CA ALA A 68 -7.98 16.02 3.92
C ALA A 68 -6.65 15.54 4.55
N SER A 69 -5.51 15.78 3.89
CA SER A 69 -4.19 15.47 4.43
C SER A 69 -3.93 16.23 5.72
N ASN A 70 -4.17 17.55 5.72
CA ASN A 70 -3.97 18.40 6.90
C ASN A 70 -4.91 18.00 8.05
N ALA A 71 -6.17 17.68 7.76
CA ALA A 71 -7.14 17.28 8.77
C ALA A 71 -6.79 15.93 9.43
N ASN A 72 -6.12 15.03 8.68
CA ASN A 72 -5.72 13.70 9.18
C ASN A 72 -4.33 13.70 9.82
N ASN A 73 -3.58 14.80 9.75
CA ASN A 73 -2.25 14.88 10.34
C ASN A 73 -2.34 14.73 11.86
N HIS A 74 -1.53 13.84 12.44
CA HIS A 74 -1.52 13.44 13.86
C HIS A 74 -2.87 12.89 14.40
N GLN A 75 -3.81 12.53 13.50
CA GLN A 75 -5.07 11.85 13.84
C GLN A 75 -5.09 10.37 13.40
N GLN A 76 -3.99 9.88 12.86
CA GLN A 76 -3.86 8.51 12.41
C GLN A 76 -3.96 7.55 13.60
N LYS A 77 -4.58 6.38 13.37
CA LYS A 77 -4.81 5.38 14.43
C LYS A 77 -3.60 4.49 14.71
N GLY A 78 -2.69 4.36 13.76
CA GLY A 78 -1.52 3.52 13.90
C GLY A 78 -0.49 4.13 14.84
N ASP A 79 0.05 3.30 15.71
CA ASP A 79 1.08 3.63 16.69
C ASP A 79 2.43 3.13 16.17
N PRO A 80 3.41 4.01 15.89
CA PRO A 80 4.72 3.62 15.37
C PRO A 80 5.49 2.69 16.29
N ASP A 81 5.39 2.85 17.61
CA ASP A 81 6.09 2.00 18.57
C ASP A 81 5.53 0.58 18.57
N LYS A 82 4.20 0.43 18.44
CA LYS A 82 3.57 -0.87 18.27
C LYS A 82 3.95 -1.52 16.94
N LEU A 83 4.09 -0.73 15.87
CA LEU A 83 4.59 -1.25 14.60
C LEU A 83 6.02 -1.76 14.76
N ALA A 84 6.89 -1.01 15.42
CA ALA A 84 8.27 -1.44 15.69
C ALA A 84 8.31 -2.77 16.45
N GLN A 85 7.48 -2.97 17.47
CA GLN A 85 7.37 -4.23 18.19
C GLN A 85 6.86 -5.38 17.31
N ALA A 86 5.88 -5.11 16.45
CA ALA A 86 5.39 -6.09 15.49
C ALA A 86 6.48 -6.51 14.49
N LEU A 87 7.29 -5.56 14.00
CA LEU A 87 8.40 -5.85 13.10
C LEU A 87 9.51 -6.67 13.78
N LEU A 88 9.80 -6.40 15.05
CA LEU A 88 10.72 -7.23 15.84
C LEU A 88 10.20 -8.66 16.03
N THR A 89 8.90 -8.83 16.19
CA THR A 89 8.28 -10.15 16.26
C THR A 89 8.38 -10.86 14.91
N LEU A 90 8.00 -10.16 13.84
CA LEU A 90 8.03 -10.69 12.48
C LEU A 90 9.44 -11.11 12.03
N SER A 91 10.47 -10.32 12.41
CA SER A 91 11.87 -10.62 12.05
C SER A 91 12.43 -11.89 12.66
N LYS A 92 11.81 -12.39 13.73
CA LYS A 92 12.18 -13.62 14.43
C LYS A 92 11.38 -14.84 13.98
N ASP A 93 10.32 -14.61 13.20
CA ASP A 93 9.42 -15.66 12.77
C ASP A 93 9.97 -16.39 11.54
N ALA A 94 10.15 -17.70 11.67
CA ALA A 94 10.57 -18.55 10.57
C ALA A 94 9.55 -18.58 9.43
N GLU A 95 8.29 -18.34 9.70
CA GLU A 95 7.18 -18.34 8.74
C GLU A 95 6.68 -16.91 8.40
N ALA A 96 7.55 -15.90 8.54
CA ALA A 96 7.21 -14.53 8.18
C ALA A 96 6.64 -14.46 6.75
N PRO A 97 5.47 -13.82 6.55
CA PRO A 97 4.81 -13.80 5.25
C PRO A 97 5.53 -12.86 4.28
N PRO A 98 5.40 -13.06 2.96
CA PRO A 98 5.96 -12.14 1.98
C PRO A 98 5.33 -10.74 2.01
N ARG A 99 4.14 -10.61 2.61
CA ARG A 99 3.43 -9.33 2.83
C ARG A 99 2.88 -9.28 4.24
N PHE A 100 3.13 -8.18 4.92
CA PHE A 100 2.58 -7.90 6.24
C PHE A 100 1.77 -6.61 6.20
N LEU A 101 0.45 -6.72 6.40
CA LEU A 101 -0.46 -5.58 6.48
C LEU A 101 -0.47 -5.06 7.91
N ALA A 102 0.04 -3.86 8.12
CA ALA A 102 0.12 -3.25 9.43
C ALA A 102 -0.99 -2.22 9.63
N GLY A 103 -1.84 -2.43 10.60
CA GLY A 103 -2.99 -1.58 10.93
C GLY A 103 -4.32 -2.13 10.42
N SER A 104 -5.39 -1.86 11.18
CA SER A 104 -6.74 -2.30 10.84
C SER A 104 -7.29 -1.68 9.55
N ASP A 105 -6.90 -0.47 9.25
CA ASP A 105 -7.23 0.25 8.02
C ASP A 105 -6.58 -0.40 6.79
N ALA A 106 -5.29 -0.81 6.89
CA ALA A 106 -4.62 -1.56 5.84
C ALA A 106 -5.33 -2.90 5.56
N ILE A 107 -5.71 -3.63 6.61
CA ILE A 107 -6.46 -4.88 6.49
C ILE A 107 -7.83 -4.66 5.83
N ASN A 108 -8.57 -3.65 6.26
CA ASN A 108 -9.88 -3.34 5.71
C ASN A 108 -9.80 -2.92 4.24
N MET A 109 -8.80 -2.12 3.88
CA MET A 109 -8.55 -1.70 2.49
C MET A 109 -8.19 -2.91 1.61
N ALA A 110 -7.34 -3.80 2.10
CA ALA A 110 -6.97 -5.02 1.38
C ALA A 110 -8.19 -5.94 1.15
N ASN A 111 -9.01 -6.16 2.18
CA ASN A 111 -10.23 -6.96 2.05
C ASN A 111 -11.21 -6.36 1.03
N SER A 112 -11.40 -5.04 1.06
CA SER A 112 -12.24 -4.35 0.08
C SER A 112 -11.69 -4.51 -1.35
N ARG A 113 -10.37 -4.38 -1.52
CA ARG A 113 -9.73 -4.54 -2.84
C ARG A 113 -9.83 -5.98 -3.35
N LEU A 114 -9.64 -6.97 -2.47
CA LEU A 114 -9.80 -8.38 -2.83
C LEU A 114 -11.24 -8.71 -3.29
N ALA A 115 -12.25 -8.18 -2.59
CA ALA A 115 -13.65 -8.35 -2.98
C ALA A 115 -13.93 -7.73 -4.35
N THR A 116 -13.45 -6.50 -4.59
CA THR A 116 -13.60 -5.81 -5.89
C THR A 116 -12.92 -6.60 -7.01
N LEU A 117 -11.67 -7.00 -6.80
CA LEU A 117 -10.91 -7.77 -7.78
C LEU A 117 -11.58 -9.13 -8.10
N GLY A 118 -12.10 -9.82 -7.07
CA GLY A 118 -12.83 -11.06 -7.25
C GLY A 118 -14.08 -10.88 -8.12
N ALA A 119 -14.85 -9.81 -7.89
CA ALA A 119 -16.02 -9.49 -8.72
C ALA A 119 -15.64 -9.12 -10.16
N GLU A 120 -14.57 -8.34 -10.35
CA GLU A 120 -14.02 -8.02 -11.67
C GLU A 120 -13.63 -9.28 -12.44
N LEU A 121 -12.85 -10.17 -11.81
CA LEU A 121 -12.43 -11.44 -12.42
C LEU A 121 -13.63 -12.29 -12.81
N GLN A 122 -14.60 -12.46 -11.93
CA GLN A 122 -15.82 -13.23 -12.21
C GLN A 122 -16.61 -12.66 -13.37
N SER A 123 -16.73 -11.34 -13.44
CA SER A 123 -17.48 -10.67 -14.51
C SER A 123 -16.88 -10.85 -15.90
N TRP A 124 -15.57 -10.99 -15.99
CA TRP A 124 -14.86 -11.06 -17.27
C TRP A 124 -14.22 -12.42 -17.56
N GLU A 125 -14.46 -13.43 -16.72
CA GLU A 125 -13.81 -14.74 -16.81
C GLU A 125 -13.98 -15.40 -18.20
N ASN A 126 -15.20 -15.41 -18.73
CA ASN A 126 -15.49 -16.01 -20.02
C ASN A 126 -14.72 -15.35 -21.18
N LEU A 127 -14.69 -14.01 -21.18
CA LEU A 127 -13.94 -13.27 -22.18
C LEU A 127 -12.43 -13.50 -22.03
N SER A 128 -11.92 -13.50 -20.81
CA SER A 128 -10.50 -13.76 -20.54
C SER A 128 -10.09 -15.14 -21.02
N ARG A 129 -10.86 -16.18 -20.71
CA ARG A 129 -10.57 -17.56 -21.16
C ARG A 129 -10.68 -17.74 -22.69
N SER A 130 -11.47 -16.91 -23.38
CA SER A 130 -11.59 -16.96 -24.84
C SER A 130 -10.30 -16.52 -25.58
N THR A 131 -9.33 -15.98 -24.86
CA THR A 131 -8.01 -15.60 -25.41
C THR A 131 -6.99 -16.73 -25.42
N ASP A 132 -7.33 -17.88 -24.85
CA ASP A 132 -6.46 -19.05 -24.85
C ASP A 132 -6.40 -19.68 -26.27
N ASN A 133 -5.24 -20.23 -26.63
CA ASN A 133 -5.13 -21.04 -27.84
C ASN A 133 -5.91 -22.35 -27.62
N GLY A 134 -6.86 -22.63 -28.50
CA GLY A 134 -7.63 -23.89 -28.53
C GLY A 134 -6.78 -25.09 -28.93
#